data_dde172959b49f4a5f854248f95c5afe6
#
_entry.id   dde172959b49f4a5f854248f95c5afe6
#
_cell.length_a   1.000
_cell.length_b   1.000
_cell.length_c   1.000
_cell.angle_alpha   90.00
_cell.angle_beta   90.00
_cell.angle_gamma   90.00
#
_symmetry.space_group_name_H-M   'P 1'
#
loop_
_entity.id
_entity.type
_entity.pdbx_description
1 polymer ?
#
loop_
_entity_poly.entity_id
_entity_poly.type
_entity_poly.pdbx_seq_one_letter_code
_entity_poly.pdbx_strand_id
1 'polypeptide(L)'
;KRIWWRNPELDFSSLRMLDRTLHKGAPLRNLMPMMGGDDLEALTRLAANVDVRKRCVSETEVRLLWDVCRIPDFRQSMVEAHVNLLAQIFLQLTGKRACLSPDWVAEGLERVDRPEGDIETLMTRIAYVRTWTTVTHHREWLHEPDVWQAKAREIEDRLSDALHDQLRARFVDVRAAAIVREQAHGRDVTVDVGEEGTVTAVGHELGQLDGFGFRANAGGSDADVARVRSTARGALE
;
A
#
# COMPACT_ATOMS: atom_id res chain seq x y z
N LYS A 1 -5.30 25.96 -17.92
CA LYS A 1 -5.10 24.79 -17.02
C LYS A 1 -6.49 24.40 -16.50
N ARG A 2 -6.96 23.16 -16.76
CA ARG A 2 -8.25 22.66 -16.25
C ARG A 2 -8.03 22.15 -14.83
N ILE A 3 -8.96 22.47 -13.91
CA ILE A 3 -8.89 22.10 -12.49
C ILE A 3 -10.08 21.18 -12.21
N TRP A 4 -9.83 20.02 -11.60
CA TRP A 4 -10.89 19.12 -11.16
C TRP A 4 -11.63 19.73 -9.97
N TRP A 5 -12.95 19.61 -9.98
CA TRP A 5 -13.84 20.15 -8.97
C TRP A 5 -14.87 19.15 -8.54
N ARG A 6 -15.10 19.06 -7.23
CA ARG A 6 -16.20 18.31 -6.63
C ARG A 6 -16.97 19.29 -5.74
N ASN A 7 -18.32 19.13 -5.71
CA ASN A 7 -19.15 19.99 -4.87
C ASN A 7 -18.78 19.80 -3.37
N PRO A 8 -18.37 20.87 -2.65
CA PRO A 8 -18.08 20.80 -1.23
C PRO A 8 -19.35 20.81 -0.37
N GLU A 9 -20.47 21.29 -0.91
CA GLU A 9 -21.76 21.42 -0.21
C GLU A 9 -22.60 20.16 -0.49
N LEU A 10 -22.44 19.14 0.37
CA LEU A 10 -23.16 17.88 0.26
C LEU A 10 -24.42 17.90 1.12
N ASP A 11 -25.52 17.37 0.57
CA ASP A 11 -26.79 17.22 1.26
C ASP A 11 -26.98 15.76 1.72
N PHE A 12 -26.96 15.57 3.01
CA PHE A 12 -27.06 14.26 3.67
C PHE A 12 -28.49 13.90 4.09
N SER A 13 -29.49 14.68 3.72
CA SER A 13 -30.90 14.43 4.10
C SER A 13 -31.42 13.08 3.59
N SER A 14 -30.84 12.55 2.51
CA SER A 14 -31.10 11.21 2.00
C SER A 14 -30.00 10.76 1.05
N LEU A 15 -29.86 9.44 0.82
CA LEU A 15 -28.94 8.87 -0.18
C LEU A 15 -29.12 9.51 -1.57
N ARG A 16 -30.38 9.76 -1.97
CA ARG A 16 -30.70 10.41 -3.25
C ARG A 16 -30.21 11.85 -3.32
N MET A 17 -30.32 12.60 -2.23
CA MET A 17 -29.84 14.00 -2.19
C MET A 17 -28.34 14.06 -2.14
N LEU A 18 -27.70 13.17 -1.39
CA LEU A 18 -26.23 13.02 -1.39
C LEU A 18 -25.72 12.74 -2.81
N ASP A 19 -26.24 11.73 -3.48
CA ASP A 19 -25.88 11.39 -4.86
C ASP A 19 -26.06 12.58 -5.81
N ARG A 20 -27.23 13.25 -5.74
CA ARG A 20 -27.53 14.44 -6.55
C ARG A 20 -26.53 15.57 -6.32
N THR A 21 -26.13 15.83 -5.06
CA THR A 21 -25.21 16.92 -4.75
C THR A 21 -23.76 16.57 -5.10
N LEU A 22 -23.36 15.30 -5.03
CA LEU A 22 -22.07 14.81 -5.52
C LEU A 22 -21.90 14.98 -7.04
N HIS A 23 -22.98 14.79 -7.80
CA HIS A 23 -23.00 14.95 -9.26
C HIS A 23 -23.36 16.38 -9.72
N LYS A 24 -23.40 17.35 -8.81
CA LYS A 24 -23.67 18.75 -9.18
C LYS A 24 -22.57 19.28 -10.10
N GLY A 25 -22.96 19.93 -11.17
CA GLY A 25 -22.04 20.50 -12.16
C GLY A 25 -21.15 21.59 -11.57
N ALA A 26 -19.97 21.75 -12.15
CA ALA A 26 -19.03 22.77 -11.74
C ALA A 26 -19.58 24.18 -11.97
N PRO A 27 -19.36 25.12 -11.04
CA PRO A 27 -19.93 26.48 -11.14
C PRO A 27 -19.25 27.38 -12.18
N LEU A 28 -18.04 27.04 -12.61
CA LEU A 28 -17.22 27.81 -13.53
C LEU A 28 -16.77 26.95 -14.73
N ARG A 29 -16.65 27.58 -15.91
CA ARG A 29 -16.28 26.89 -17.17
C ARG A 29 -14.86 26.30 -17.17
N ASN A 30 -13.94 26.81 -16.36
CA ASN A 30 -12.57 26.34 -16.22
C ASN A 30 -12.43 25.17 -15.23
N LEU A 31 -13.49 24.83 -14.51
CA LEU A 31 -13.57 23.72 -13.60
C LEU A 31 -14.20 22.50 -14.30
N MET A 32 -13.58 21.35 -14.13
CA MET A 32 -14.12 20.09 -14.63
C MET A 32 -14.76 19.31 -13.47
N PRO A 33 -16.04 18.90 -13.60
CA PRO A 33 -16.65 18.10 -12.55
C PRO A 33 -15.91 16.76 -12.43
N MET A 34 -15.62 16.36 -11.21
CA MET A 34 -15.07 15.05 -10.90
C MET A 34 -16.21 14.03 -10.85
N MET A 35 -16.41 13.31 -11.96
CA MET A 35 -17.52 12.37 -12.16
C MET A 35 -17.19 10.93 -11.76
N GLY A 36 -15.98 10.68 -11.23
CA GLY A 36 -15.51 9.37 -10.83
C GLY A 36 -14.70 9.44 -9.54
N GLY A 37 -14.41 8.27 -9.01
CA GLY A 37 -13.61 8.07 -7.80
C GLY A 37 -14.07 6.83 -7.05
N ASP A 38 -13.15 6.20 -6.35
CA ASP A 38 -13.42 4.96 -5.60
C ASP A 38 -14.53 5.16 -4.56
N ASP A 39 -14.62 6.35 -3.97
CA ASP A 39 -15.65 6.73 -3.00
C ASP A 39 -17.05 6.80 -3.63
N LEU A 40 -17.19 7.31 -4.86
CA LEU A 40 -18.46 7.34 -5.59
C LEU A 40 -18.88 5.93 -6.05
N GLU A 41 -17.94 5.13 -6.50
CA GLU A 41 -18.20 3.74 -6.85
C GLU A 41 -18.63 2.94 -5.62
N ALA A 42 -17.93 3.10 -4.50
CA ALA A 42 -18.28 2.50 -3.21
C ALA A 42 -19.69 2.91 -2.78
N LEU A 43 -20.02 4.20 -2.83
CA LEU A 43 -21.34 4.72 -2.49
C LEU A 43 -22.44 4.09 -3.38
N THR A 44 -22.20 4.02 -4.68
CA THR A 44 -23.17 3.43 -5.64
C THR A 44 -23.44 1.96 -5.32
N ARG A 45 -22.40 1.18 -5.05
CA ARG A 45 -22.51 -0.24 -4.72
C ARG A 45 -23.15 -0.46 -3.36
N LEU A 46 -22.76 0.32 -2.34
CA LEU A 46 -23.34 0.24 -1.00
C LEU A 46 -24.80 0.68 -0.97
N ALA A 47 -25.18 1.71 -1.73
CA ALA A 47 -26.57 2.14 -1.86
C ALA A 47 -27.45 1.08 -2.55
N ALA A 48 -26.89 0.21 -3.39
CA ALA A 48 -27.59 -0.93 -3.98
C ALA A 48 -27.80 -2.08 -2.97
N ASN A 49 -26.98 -2.18 -1.92
CA ASN A 49 -27.11 -3.18 -0.86
C ASN A 49 -28.36 -2.91 -0.01
N VAL A 50 -29.25 -3.91 0.06
CA VAL A 50 -30.55 -3.79 0.73
C VAL A 50 -30.41 -3.49 2.22
N ASP A 51 -29.44 -4.14 2.90
CA ASP A 51 -29.27 -3.99 4.34
C ASP A 51 -28.63 -2.65 4.71
N VAL A 52 -27.67 -2.18 3.92
CA VAL A 52 -27.10 -0.83 4.04
C VAL A 52 -28.20 0.22 3.85
N ARG A 53 -29.01 0.11 2.78
CA ARG A 53 -30.06 1.06 2.47
C ARG A 53 -31.14 1.14 3.56
N LYS A 54 -31.50 0.01 4.19
CA LYS A 54 -32.46 -0.02 5.32
C LYS A 54 -31.93 0.73 6.55
N ARG A 55 -30.62 0.89 6.70
CA ARG A 55 -30.02 1.61 7.83
C ARG A 55 -29.89 3.11 7.59
N CYS A 56 -29.91 3.57 6.33
CA CYS A 56 -29.82 4.98 5.98
C CYS A 56 -31.17 5.69 6.16
N VAL A 57 -31.65 5.85 7.38
CA VAL A 57 -32.96 6.43 7.71
C VAL A 57 -32.89 7.89 8.15
N SER A 58 -31.73 8.38 8.55
CA SER A 58 -31.51 9.77 8.97
C SER A 58 -30.26 10.37 8.33
N GLU A 59 -30.11 11.69 8.50
CA GLU A 59 -28.94 12.44 8.01
C GLU A 59 -27.62 11.86 8.62
N THR A 60 -27.67 11.43 9.86
CA THR A 60 -26.50 10.88 10.57
C THR A 60 -25.99 9.61 9.91
N GLU A 61 -26.87 8.67 9.59
CA GLU A 61 -26.45 7.44 8.92
C GLU A 61 -26.01 7.66 7.47
N VAL A 62 -26.62 8.60 6.75
CA VAL A 62 -26.21 8.95 5.39
C VAL A 62 -24.80 9.58 5.40
N ARG A 63 -24.52 10.45 6.37
CA ARG A 63 -23.19 11.04 6.58
C ARG A 63 -22.18 9.97 6.94
N LEU A 64 -22.50 9.09 7.89
CA LEU A 64 -21.66 7.97 8.27
C LEU A 64 -21.35 7.05 7.08
N LEU A 65 -22.35 6.74 6.24
CA LEU A 65 -22.14 5.94 5.03
C LEU A 65 -21.13 6.63 4.10
N TRP A 66 -21.24 7.93 3.92
CA TRP A 66 -20.28 8.68 3.11
C TRP A 66 -18.87 8.65 3.68
N ASP A 67 -18.72 8.79 5.01
CA ASP A 67 -17.43 8.69 5.66
C ASP A 67 -16.80 7.30 5.50
N VAL A 68 -17.62 6.24 5.57
CA VAL A 68 -17.20 4.86 5.28
C VAL A 68 -16.78 4.69 3.82
N CYS A 69 -17.52 5.27 2.86
CA CYS A 69 -17.16 5.21 1.43
C CYS A 69 -15.81 5.86 1.10
N ARG A 70 -15.36 6.78 1.93
CA ARG A 70 -14.07 7.49 1.77
C ARG A 70 -12.86 6.72 2.27
N ILE A 71 -13.04 5.54 2.87
CA ILE A 71 -11.93 4.65 3.21
C ILE A 71 -11.31 4.14 1.91
N PRO A 72 -10.00 4.41 1.67
CA PRO A 72 -9.38 4.07 0.39
C PRO A 72 -9.12 2.57 0.24
N ASP A 73 -9.29 2.05 -0.99
CA ASP A 73 -8.79 0.73 -1.37
C ASP A 73 -7.36 0.84 -1.90
N PHE A 74 -6.38 0.65 -1.04
CA PHE A 74 -4.97 0.68 -1.43
C PHE A 74 -4.55 -0.52 -2.31
N ARG A 75 -5.36 -1.57 -2.37
CA ARG A 75 -5.05 -2.77 -3.18
C ARG A 75 -5.39 -2.60 -4.66
N GLN A 76 -6.39 -1.76 -4.97
CA GLN A 76 -6.90 -1.49 -6.32
C GLN A 76 -7.27 -2.75 -7.15
N SER A 77 -7.40 -3.91 -6.50
CA SER A 77 -7.47 -5.20 -7.20
C SER A 77 -8.79 -5.94 -7.06
N MET A 78 -9.61 -5.62 -6.07
CA MET A 78 -10.85 -6.34 -5.80
C MET A 78 -11.94 -5.43 -5.24
N VAL A 79 -12.57 -4.68 -6.10
CA VAL A 79 -13.65 -3.75 -5.74
C VAL A 79 -14.73 -4.40 -4.86
N GLU A 80 -15.12 -5.65 -5.14
CA GLU A 80 -16.14 -6.35 -4.34
C GLU A 80 -15.68 -6.64 -2.91
N ALA A 81 -14.43 -7.07 -2.71
CA ALA A 81 -13.91 -7.37 -1.37
C ALA A 81 -13.83 -6.10 -0.51
N HIS A 82 -13.46 -4.96 -1.11
CA HIS A 82 -13.43 -3.67 -0.44
C HIS A 82 -14.85 -3.20 -0.10
N VAL A 83 -15.78 -3.26 -1.05
CA VAL A 83 -17.20 -2.90 -0.83
C VAL A 83 -17.82 -3.75 0.29
N ASN A 84 -17.51 -5.05 0.35
CA ASN A 84 -17.96 -5.93 1.43
C ASN A 84 -17.39 -5.51 2.80
N LEU A 85 -16.10 -5.12 2.85
CA LEU A 85 -15.49 -4.58 4.06
C LEU A 85 -16.21 -3.30 4.52
N LEU A 86 -16.43 -2.35 3.61
CA LEU A 86 -17.15 -1.11 3.90
C LEU A 86 -18.60 -1.38 4.38
N ALA A 87 -19.29 -2.33 3.73
CA ALA A 87 -20.63 -2.72 4.17
C ALA A 87 -20.64 -3.26 5.61
N GLN A 88 -19.67 -4.11 5.97
CA GLN A 88 -19.54 -4.65 7.31
C GLN A 88 -19.24 -3.55 8.34
N ILE A 89 -18.34 -2.61 8.02
CA ILE A 89 -18.04 -1.45 8.85
C ILE A 89 -19.33 -0.67 9.11
N PHE A 90 -20.04 -0.28 8.07
CA PHE A 90 -21.27 0.51 8.18
C PHE A 90 -22.35 -0.20 9.00
N LEU A 91 -22.57 -1.50 8.74
CA LEU A 91 -23.57 -2.29 9.45
C LEU A 91 -23.25 -2.46 10.95
N GLN A 92 -21.97 -2.57 11.31
CA GLN A 92 -21.56 -2.61 12.71
C GLN A 92 -21.77 -1.24 13.38
N LEU A 93 -21.35 -0.15 12.74
CA LEU A 93 -21.48 1.21 13.28
C LEU A 93 -22.93 1.66 13.44
N THR A 94 -23.83 1.19 12.57
CA THR A 94 -25.29 1.43 12.68
C THR A 94 -26.02 0.36 13.49
N GLY A 95 -25.28 -0.57 14.10
CA GLY A 95 -25.80 -1.60 14.99
C GLY A 95 -26.01 -1.09 16.42
N LYS A 96 -26.46 -2.00 17.31
CA LYS A 96 -26.77 -1.66 18.71
C LYS A 96 -25.58 -1.11 19.50
N ARG A 97 -24.35 -1.52 19.16
CA ARG A 97 -23.13 -1.10 19.86
C ARG A 97 -22.57 0.23 19.33
N ALA A 98 -22.95 0.64 18.13
CA ALA A 98 -22.47 1.83 17.43
C ALA A 98 -20.93 1.93 17.35
N CYS A 99 -20.23 0.80 17.39
CA CYS A 99 -18.77 0.69 17.25
C CYS A 99 -18.39 -0.65 16.64
N LEU A 100 -17.16 -0.73 16.10
CA LEU A 100 -16.59 -1.93 15.53
C LEU A 100 -16.28 -2.95 16.65
N SER A 101 -16.53 -4.22 16.38
CA SER A 101 -16.18 -5.29 17.31
C SER A 101 -14.66 -5.41 17.44
N PRO A 102 -14.09 -5.38 18.66
CA PRO A 102 -12.66 -5.58 18.86
C PRO A 102 -12.13 -6.88 18.25
N ASP A 103 -12.90 -7.98 18.41
CA ASP A 103 -12.52 -9.29 17.84
C ASP A 103 -12.48 -9.25 16.32
N TRP A 104 -13.41 -8.55 15.69
CA TRP A 104 -13.45 -8.41 14.24
C TRP A 104 -12.29 -7.55 13.70
N VAL A 105 -11.91 -6.49 14.40
CA VAL A 105 -10.75 -5.67 14.08
C VAL A 105 -9.47 -6.47 14.25
N ALA A 106 -9.36 -7.24 15.37
CA ALA A 106 -8.23 -8.12 15.62
C ALA A 106 -8.07 -9.15 14.49
N GLU A 107 -9.13 -9.86 14.12
CA GLU A 107 -9.13 -10.85 13.04
C GLU A 107 -8.70 -10.22 11.70
N GLY A 108 -9.19 -9.03 11.41
CA GLY A 108 -8.83 -8.28 10.19
C GLY A 108 -7.34 -7.97 10.11
N LEU A 109 -6.73 -7.55 11.22
CA LEU A 109 -5.30 -7.26 11.31
C LEU A 109 -4.45 -8.54 11.32
N GLU A 110 -4.83 -9.56 12.10
CA GLU A 110 -4.10 -10.83 12.20
C GLU A 110 -4.02 -11.60 10.88
N ARG A 111 -5.04 -11.45 10.03
CA ARG A 111 -5.08 -12.08 8.71
C ARG A 111 -3.93 -11.63 7.81
N VAL A 112 -3.43 -10.42 7.98
CA VAL A 112 -2.35 -9.83 7.17
C VAL A 112 -1.00 -9.80 7.87
N ASP A 113 -0.97 -10.05 9.17
CA ASP A 113 0.25 -10.08 9.98
C ASP A 113 1.09 -11.35 9.71
N ARG A 114 1.62 -11.42 8.48
CA ARG A 114 2.46 -12.54 8.00
C ARG A 114 3.59 -11.96 7.16
N PRO A 115 4.80 -11.87 7.70
CA PRO A 115 5.96 -11.28 7.01
C PRO A 115 6.56 -12.21 5.93
N GLU A 116 6.09 -13.47 5.82
CA GLU A 116 6.56 -14.42 4.82
C GLU A 116 5.86 -14.20 3.48
N GLY A 117 6.57 -14.38 2.39
CA GLY A 117 6.01 -14.31 1.03
C GLY A 117 6.91 -13.59 0.05
N ASP A 118 6.49 -13.53 -1.19
CA ASP A 118 7.14 -12.77 -2.23
C ASP A 118 6.80 -11.26 -2.16
N ILE A 119 7.48 -10.47 -2.98
CA ILE A 119 7.32 -9.02 -3.05
C ILE A 119 5.85 -8.63 -3.30
N GLU A 120 5.17 -9.30 -4.21
CA GLU A 120 3.78 -9.01 -4.59
C GLU A 120 2.80 -9.29 -3.43
N THR A 121 3.01 -10.42 -2.75
CA THR A 121 2.25 -10.81 -1.56
C THR A 121 2.43 -9.79 -0.44
N LEU A 122 3.67 -9.37 -0.16
CA LEU A 122 3.96 -8.38 0.88
C LEU A 122 3.37 -7.02 0.54
N MET A 123 3.49 -6.55 -0.71
CA MET A 123 2.87 -5.31 -1.18
C MET A 123 1.34 -5.34 -1.01
N THR A 124 0.71 -6.46 -1.32
CA THR A 124 -0.74 -6.64 -1.15
C THR A 124 -1.15 -6.56 0.32
N ARG A 125 -0.37 -7.19 1.24
CA ARG A 125 -0.64 -7.12 2.68
C ARG A 125 -0.41 -5.72 3.25
N ILE A 126 0.64 -5.02 2.82
CA ILE A 126 0.89 -3.62 3.20
C ILE A 126 -0.28 -2.73 2.74
N ALA A 127 -0.76 -2.90 1.52
CA ALA A 127 -1.92 -2.18 1.03
C ALA A 127 -3.17 -2.44 1.90
N TYR A 128 -3.36 -3.69 2.34
CA TYR A 128 -4.51 -4.03 3.20
C TYR A 128 -4.38 -3.49 4.62
N VAL A 129 -3.19 -3.55 5.24
CA VAL A 129 -3.01 -2.97 6.58
C VAL A 129 -3.20 -1.45 6.56
N ARG A 130 -2.84 -0.75 5.48
CA ARG A 130 -3.10 0.69 5.32
C ARG A 130 -4.59 1.03 5.31
N THR A 131 -5.43 0.19 4.72
CA THR A 131 -6.89 0.33 4.83
C THR A 131 -7.32 0.24 6.30
N TRP A 132 -6.80 -0.73 7.06
CA TRP A 132 -7.06 -0.84 8.49
C TRP A 132 -6.49 0.33 9.30
N THR A 133 -5.30 0.81 8.98
CA THR A 133 -4.72 2.02 9.58
C THR A 133 -5.68 3.20 9.41
N THR A 134 -6.28 3.38 8.21
CA THR A 134 -7.29 4.41 7.98
C THR A 134 -8.52 4.20 8.87
N VAL A 135 -9.04 2.98 8.96
CA VAL A 135 -10.18 2.64 9.84
C VAL A 135 -9.86 2.97 11.30
N THR A 136 -8.66 2.65 11.78
CA THR A 136 -8.27 2.89 13.18
C THR A 136 -8.08 4.38 13.51
N HIS A 137 -7.95 5.25 12.52
CA HIS A 137 -7.91 6.70 12.75
C HIS A 137 -9.29 7.32 13.07
N HIS A 138 -10.39 6.63 12.77
CA HIS A 138 -11.73 7.02 13.19
C HIS A 138 -11.97 6.63 14.65
N ARG A 139 -11.51 7.50 15.56
CA ARG A 139 -11.51 7.22 17.03
C ARG A 139 -12.89 6.86 17.59
N GLU A 140 -13.92 7.47 17.02
CA GLU A 140 -15.32 7.26 17.42
C GLU A 140 -15.89 5.90 16.99
N TRP A 141 -15.21 5.17 16.11
CA TRP A 141 -15.66 3.86 15.61
C TRP A 141 -15.14 2.70 16.45
N LEU A 142 -14.22 2.95 17.38
CA LEU A 142 -13.46 1.91 18.08
C LEU A 142 -13.49 2.09 19.60
N HIS A 143 -13.51 0.98 20.29
CA HIS A 143 -13.03 0.95 21.66
C HIS A 143 -11.50 0.92 21.66
N GLU A 144 -10.86 1.72 22.49
CA GLU A 144 -9.39 1.80 22.62
C GLU A 144 -8.65 2.09 21.30
N PRO A 145 -8.99 3.18 20.58
CA PRO A 145 -8.45 3.47 19.26
C PRO A 145 -6.91 3.53 19.23
N ASP A 146 -6.27 4.00 20.29
CA ASP A 146 -4.81 4.11 20.38
C ASP A 146 -4.12 2.74 20.35
N VAL A 147 -4.76 1.72 20.94
CA VAL A 147 -4.27 0.32 20.92
C VAL A 147 -4.30 -0.22 19.49
N TRP A 148 -5.41 -0.01 18.80
CA TRP A 148 -5.57 -0.49 17.43
C TRP A 148 -4.68 0.23 16.43
N GLN A 149 -4.48 1.54 16.61
CA GLN A 149 -3.53 2.31 15.80
C GLN A 149 -2.09 1.84 16.00
N ALA A 150 -1.69 1.58 17.25
CA ALA A 150 -0.36 1.04 17.53
C ALA A 150 -0.16 -0.34 16.90
N LYS A 151 -1.15 -1.25 17.04
CA LYS A 151 -1.10 -2.59 16.45
C LYS A 151 -1.04 -2.56 14.92
N ALA A 152 -1.86 -1.73 14.26
CA ALA A 152 -1.84 -1.59 12.81
C ALA A 152 -0.48 -1.07 12.30
N ARG A 153 0.10 -0.09 13.00
CA ARG A 153 1.40 0.48 12.67
C ARG A 153 2.54 -0.55 12.86
N GLU A 154 2.53 -1.30 13.95
CA GLU A 154 3.50 -2.37 14.19
C GLU A 154 3.48 -3.45 13.10
N ILE A 155 2.30 -3.83 12.62
CA ILE A 155 2.15 -4.78 11.52
C ILE A 155 2.68 -4.18 10.21
N GLU A 156 2.36 -2.90 9.92
CA GLU A 156 2.84 -2.21 8.71
C GLU A 156 4.37 -2.13 8.70
N ASP A 157 5.00 -1.81 9.83
CA ASP A 157 6.45 -1.75 9.97
C ASP A 157 7.09 -3.12 9.72
N ARG A 158 6.57 -4.20 10.34
CA ARG A 158 7.06 -5.58 10.12
C ARG A 158 6.96 -6.02 8.67
N LEU A 159 5.85 -5.74 8.00
CA LEU A 159 5.66 -6.08 6.58
C LEU A 159 6.57 -5.24 5.68
N SER A 160 6.81 -3.98 6.04
CA SER A 160 7.70 -3.08 5.30
C SER A 160 9.16 -3.53 5.40
N ASP A 161 9.59 -3.96 6.58
CA ASP A 161 10.93 -4.52 6.79
C ASP A 161 11.12 -5.81 5.97
N ALA A 162 10.13 -6.73 6.02
CA ALA A 162 10.16 -7.95 5.22
C ALA A 162 10.19 -7.66 3.71
N LEU A 163 9.40 -6.67 3.23
CA LEU A 163 9.44 -6.24 1.84
C LEU A 163 10.81 -5.67 1.46
N HIS A 164 11.41 -4.88 2.33
CA HIS A 164 12.73 -4.30 2.12
C HIS A 164 13.81 -5.39 1.98
N ASP A 165 13.76 -6.42 2.81
CA ASP A 165 14.68 -7.56 2.74
C ASP A 165 14.50 -8.36 1.44
N GLN A 166 13.25 -8.61 1.01
CA GLN A 166 12.95 -9.26 -0.27
C GLN A 166 13.45 -8.43 -1.48
N LEU A 167 13.28 -7.12 -1.44
CA LEU A 167 13.78 -6.24 -2.49
C LEU A 167 15.31 -6.24 -2.55
N ARG A 168 15.98 -6.21 -1.40
CA ARG A 168 17.44 -6.33 -1.33
C ARG A 168 17.93 -7.65 -1.92
N ALA A 169 17.34 -8.78 -1.50
CA ALA A 169 17.70 -10.08 -2.03
C ALA A 169 17.55 -10.13 -3.55
N ARG A 170 16.40 -9.70 -4.08
CA ARG A 170 16.13 -9.68 -5.52
C ARG A 170 17.11 -8.76 -6.28
N PHE A 171 17.49 -7.63 -5.72
CA PHE A 171 18.43 -6.72 -6.35
C PHE A 171 19.84 -7.33 -6.49
N VAL A 172 20.28 -8.10 -5.48
CA VAL A 172 21.54 -8.83 -5.51
C VAL A 172 21.50 -9.98 -6.51
N ASP A 173 20.39 -10.74 -6.56
CA ASP A 173 20.21 -11.82 -7.52
C ASP A 173 20.29 -11.31 -8.98
N VAL A 174 19.69 -10.17 -9.28
CA VAL A 174 19.75 -9.55 -10.62
C VAL A 174 21.17 -9.14 -10.98
N ARG A 175 21.95 -8.61 -10.03
CA ARG A 175 23.36 -8.26 -10.25
C ARG A 175 24.21 -9.50 -10.50
N ALA A 176 24.08 -10.52 -9.66
CA ALA A 176 24.81 -11.78 -9.79
C ALA A 176 24.49 -12.44 -11.16
N ALA A 177 23.22 -12.47 -11.53
CA ALA A 177 22.80 -13.01 -12.83
C ALA A 177 23.36 -12.22 -14.03
N ALA A 178 23.45 -10.90 -13.93
CA ALA A 178 24.05 -10.07 -14.99
C ALA A 178 25.54 -10.38 -15.17
N ILE A 179 26.31 -10.49 -14.08
CA ILE A 179 27.73 -10.84 -14.11
C ILE A 179 27.93 -12.24 -14.73
N VAL A 180 27.17 -13.24 -14.27
CA VAL A 180 27.25 -14.62 -14.77
C VAL A 180 26.92 -14.67 -16.27
N ARG A 181 25.94 -13.90 -16.71
CA ARG A 181 25.55 -13.84 -18.13
C ARG A 181 26.63 -13.26 -19.02
N GLU A 182 27.32 -12.20 -18.62
CA GLU A 182 28.44 -11.63 -19.37
C GLU A 182 29.63 -12.57 -19.42
N GLN A 183 29.96 -13.24 -18.30
CA GLN A 183 31.02 -14.28 -18.27
C GLN A 183 30.69 -15.47 -19.17
N ALA A 184 29.43 -15.92 -19.22
CA ALA A 184 28.98 -17.03 -20.08
C ALA A 184 29.06 -16.70 -21.57
N HIS A 185 29.03 -15.40 -21.94
CA HIS A 185 29.19 -14.93 -23.31
C HIS A 185 30.65 -14.68 -23.71
N GLY A 186 31.60 -15.08 -22.83
CA GLY A 186 33.04 -14.92 -23.08
C GLY A 186 33.51 -13.46 -23.15
N ARG A 187 32.75 -12.54 -22.56
CA ARG A 187 33.15 -11.14 -22.43
C ARG A 187 33.85 -10.97 -21.09
N ASP A 188 35.01 -10.34 -21.12
CA ASP A 188 35.67 -9.91 -19.88
C ASP A 188 34.78 -8.91 -19.18
N VAL A 189 34.44 -9.19 -17.91
CA VAL A 189 33.68 -8.27 -17.09
C VAL A 189 34.57 -7.12 -16.70
N THR A 190 34.46 -6.00 -17.41
CA THR A 190 35.17 -4.78 -17.04
C THR A 190 34.65 -4.25 -15.72
N VAL A 191 35.55 -4.06 -14.78
CA VAL A 191 35.28 -3.45 -13.48
C VAL A 191 35.85 -2.04 -13.50
N ASP A 192 34.99 -1.05 -13.31
CA ASP A 192 35.39 0.34 -13.20
C ASP A 192 35.42 0.77 -11.75
N VAL A 193 36.45 1.53 -11.38
CA VAL A 193 36.59 2.10 -10.02
C VAL A 193 36.43 3.61 -10.14
N GLY A 194 35.38 4.15 -9.51
CA GLY A 194 35.12 5.59 -9.47
C GLY A 194 36.06 6.34 -8.54
N GLU A 195 36.07 7.67 -8.63
CA GLU A 195 36.96 8.56 -7.85
C GLU A 195 36.80 8.41 -6.33
N GLU A 196 35.61 8.01 -5.86
CA GLU A 196 35.32 7.79 -4.43
C GLU A 196 35.48 6.32 -4.01
N GLY A 197 36.14 5.50 -4.83
CA GLY A 197 36.34 4.07 -4.55
C GLY A 197 35.14 3.19 -4.83
N THR A 198 34.10 3.71 -5.48
CA THR A 198 32.93 2.93 -5.89
C THR A 198 33.33 1.95 -7.00
N VAL A 199 33.12 0.67 -6.78
CA VAL A 199 33.43 -0.40 -7.73
C VAL A 199 32.17 -0.78 -8.48
N THR A 200 32.18 -0.62 -9.83
CA THR A 200 31.07 -0.97 -10.69
C THR A 200 31.45 -2.03 -11.71
N ALA A 201 30.54 -2.95 -12.03
CA ALA A 201 30.70 -3.90 -13.15
C ALA A 201 29.38 -4.06 -13.88
N VAL A 202 29.44 -4.10 -15.22
CA VAL A 202 28.24 -4.25 -16.08
C VAL A 202 27.17 -3.19 -15.78
N GLY A 203 27.60 -1.97 -15.41
CA GLY A 203 26.69 -0.88 -15.03
C GLY A 203 26.03 -1.01 -13.66
N HIS A 204 26.46 -1.98 -12.84
CA HIS A 204 25.97 -2.19 -11.49
C HIS A 204 27.08 -1.90 -10.46
N GLU A 205 26.72 -1.19 -9.40
CA GLU A 205 27.61 -0.96 -8.27
C GLU A 205 27.78 -2.24 -7.45
N LEU A 206 29.01 -2.75 -7.32
CA LEU A 206 29.35 -3.98 -6.60
C LEU A 206 29.69 -3.72 -5.12
N GLY A 207 30.25 -2.56 -4.85
CA GLY A 207 30.72 -2.20 -3.51
C GLY A 207 31.66 -1.02 -3.51
N GLN A 208 32.39 -0.85 -2.45
CA GLN A 208 33.31 0.27 -2.22
C GLN A 208 34.70 -0.23 -1.80
N LEU A 209 35.72 0.34 -2.39
CA LEU A 209 37.11 0.18 -1.98
C LEU A 209 37.42 1.15 -0.84
N ASP A 210 37.88 0.61 0.28
CA ASP A 210 38.39 1.36 1.42
C ASP A 210 39.88 1.02 1.58
N GLY A 211 40.76 1.83 0.98
CA GLY A 211 42.18 1.53 0.84
C GLY A 211 42.36 0.27 -0.03
N PHE A 212 42.99 -0.78 0.53
CA PHE A 212 43.14 -2.08 -0.13
C PHE A 212 42.03 -3.08 0.23
N GLY A 213 41.01 -2.65 0.95
CA GLY A 213 39.87 -3.48 1.36
C GLY A 213 38.66 -3.25 0.47
N PHE A 214 38.07 -4.33 -0.10
CA PHE A 214 36.80 -4.27 -0.80
C PHE A 214 35.65 -4.61 0.13
N ARG A 215 34.68 -3.68 0.28
CA ARG A 215 33.41 -3.90 0.93
C ARG A 215 32.34 -4.11 -0.14
N ALA A 216 31.84 -5.33 -0.28
CA ALA A 216 30.68 -5.58 -1.10
C ALA A 216 29.44 -4.87 -0.51
N ASN A 217 28.61 -4.25 -1.36
CA ASN A 217 27.29 -3.78 -0.96
C ASN A 217 26.45 -5.00 -0.56
N ALA A 218 26.39 -5.28 0.75
CA ALA A 218 25.82 -6.49 1.33
C ALA A 218 24.31 -6.52 1.18
N GLY A 219 23.80 -7.57 0.57
CA GLY A 219 22.37 -7.85 0.43
C GLY A 219 22.19 -9.06 -0.49
N GLY A 220 22.51 -10.26 -0.05
CA GLY A 220 22.34 -11.49 -0.82
C GLY A 220 22.81 -12.70 -0.02
N SER A 221 22.66 -13.91 -0.59
CA SER A 221 23.23 -15.10 0.02
C SER A 221 24.75 -14.98 0.13
N ASP A 222 25.36 -15.66 1.11
CA ASP A 222 26.82 -15.70 1.25
C ASP A 222 27.52 -16.14 -0.04
N ALA A 223 26.85 -16.94 -0.87
CA ALA A 223 27.33 -17.40 -2.18
C ALA A 223 27.39 -16.25 -3.20
N ASP A 224 26.43 -15.33 -3.19
CA ASP A 224 26.38 -14.20 -4.12
C ASP A 224 27.39 -13.13 -3.73
N VAL A 225 27.54 -12.88 -2.44
CA VAL A 225 28.61 -12.01 -1.88
C VAL A 225 29.98 -12.58 -2.23
N ALA A 226 30.17 -13.89 -2.13
CA ALA A 226 31.43 -14.57 -2.50
C ALA A 226 31.73 -14.42 -4.01
N ARG A 227 30.71 -14.55 -4.88
CA ARG A 227 30.88 -14.35 -6.34
C ARG A 227 31.24 -12.92 -6.69
N VAL A 228 30.55 -11.93 -6.13
CA VAL A 228 30.83 -10.51 -6.31
C VAL A 228 32.26 -10.18 -5.86
N ARG A 229 32.71 -10.72 -4.70
CA ARG A 229 34.08 -10.57 -4.21
C ARG A 229 35.10 -11.23 -5.15
N SER A 230 34.80 -12.42 -5.66
CA SER A 230 35.67 -13.14 -6.60
C SER A 230 35.84 -12.38 -7.91
N THR A 231 34.76 -11.84 -8.45
CA THR A 231 34.79 -11.04 -9.69
C THR A 231 35.55 -9.73 -9.51
N ALA A 232 35.28 -9.02 -8.42
CA ALA A 232 36.00 -7.78 -8.10
C ALA A 232 37.50 -8.02 -7.88
N ARG A 233 37.88 -9.12 -7.22
CA ARG A 233 39.26 -9.48 -6.97
C ARG A 233 40.01 -9.84 -8.27
N GLY A 234 39.42 -10.66 -9.13
CA GLY A 234 40.03 -11.06 -10.41
C GLY A 234 40.18 -9.92 -11.42
N ALA A 235 39.47 -8.80 -11.24
CA ALA A 235 39.59 -7.62 -12.11
C ALA A 235 40.49 -6.51 -11.53
N LEU A 236 40.89 -6.62 -10.27
CA LEU A 236 41.81 -5.70 -9.59
C LEU A 236 43.26 -6.23 -9.50
N GLU A 237 43.50 -7.50 -9.88
CA GLU A 237 44.81 -8.12 -10.11
C GLU A 237 45.30 -7.92 -11.55
#